data_f7d8cc0f728340b45fd42602bbc4b6e1
#
_entry.id   f7d8cc0f728340b45fd42602bbc4b6e1
#
_cell.length_a   1.000
_cell.length_b   1.000
_cell.length_c   1.000
_cell.angle_alpha   90.00
_cell.angle_beta   90.00
_cell.angle_gamma   90.00
#
_symmetry.space_group_name_H-M   'P 1'
#
loop_
_entity.id
_entity.type
_entity.pdbx_description
1 polymer ?
#
loop_
_entity_poly.entity_id
_entity_poly.type
_entity_poly.pdbx_seq_one_letter_code
_entity_poly.pdbx_strand_id
1 'polypeptide(L)'
;DGTPTPLGEETVVVRISDHGELGMSHGGLRQKAFNVYEESIRVPMIFSNPLLFPRGGSSPHPASLLDLLPTLASLLDVEPPPGLRGTDLSPLLRDPGAGPVQESVMFTFDDMHAGTGKVREVVPAAGRIRCIRESRFKYARYFHAEGSFPAEAEMYDLAEDPHELENLAHPGHPRFGDPEVAAQRERLMARLAEAEDRLARPLPN
;
A
#
# COMPACT_ATOMS: atom_id res chain seq x y z
N ASP A 1 23.65 21.90 18.93
CA ASP A 1 23.51 21.74 20.39
C ASP A 1 22.49 20.66 20.79
N GLY A 2 21.61 20.19 19.93
CA GLY A 2 20.60 19.19 20.28
C GLY A 2 19.53 19.66 21.29
N THR A 3 19.56 20.92 21.69
CA THR A 3 18.54 21.49 22.56
C THR A 3 17.29 21.74 21.70
N PRO A 4 16.13 21.15 22.04
CA PRO A 4 14.90 21.42 21.32
C PRO A 4 14.61 22.92 21.31
N THR A 5 14.28 23.45 20.15
CA THR A 5 13.76 24.83 20.05
C THR A 5 12.27 24.81 20.37
N PRO A 6 11.68 25.87 20.93
CA PRO A 6 10.24 25.93 21.15
C PRO A 6 9.43 25.59 19.89
N LEU A 7 9.86 26.06 18.72
CA LEU A 7 9.21 25.72 17.44
C LEU A 7 9.28 24.22 17.11
N GLY A 8 10.41 23.56 17.40
CA GLY A 8 10.54 22.12 17.18
C GLY A 8 9.64 21.29 18.11
N GLU A 9 9.38 21.77 19.30
CA GLU A 9 8.45 21.13 20.26
C GLU A 9 6.98 21.30 19.84
N GLU A 10 6.65 22.44 19.26
CA GLU A 10 5.31 22.79 18.80
C GLU A 10 4.99 22.31 17.37
N THR A 11 5.94 21.65 16.69
CA THR A 11 5.79 21.26 15.28
C THR A 11 5.91 19.75 15.12
N VAL A 12 4.95 19.14 14.44
CA VAL A 12 5.08 17.77 13.92
C VAL A 12 5.59 17.83 12.48
N VAL A 13 6.78 17.29 12.24
CA VAL A 13 7.33 17.16 10.90
C VAL A 13 6.93 15.80 10.33
N VAL A 14 6.28 15.80 9.17
CA VAL A 14 5.91 14.58 8.46
C VAL A 14 6.67 14.51 7.14
N ARG A 15 7.35 13.39 6.89
CA ARG A 15 8.01 13.08 5.63
C ARG A 15 7.35 11.87 4.99
N ILE A 16 6.79 12.07 3.82
CA ILE A 16 6.11 11.05 3.01
C ILE A 16 6.54 11.18 1.55
N SER A 17 6.15 10.23 0.72
CA SER A 17 6.19 10.34 -0.74
C SER A 17 4.84 9.88 -1.31
N ASP A 18 4.45 10.40 -2.47
CA ASP A 18 3.25 10.01 -3.21
C ASP A 18 3.37 8.59 -3.79
N HIS A 19 4.55 8.23 -4.27
CA HIS A 19 4.91 6.92 -4.82
C HIS A 19 6.42 6.72 -4.75
N GLY A 20 6.85 5.50 -5.01
CA GLY A 20 8.24 5.14 -5.21
C GLY A 20 8.66 5.15 -6.69
N GLU A 21 9.75 4.50 -7.00
CA GLU A 21 10.35 4.44 -8.33
C GLU A 21 11.08 3.11 -8.52
N LEU A 22 10.84 2.40 -9.64
CA LEU A 22 11.47 1.12 -9.92
C LEU A 22 12.99 1.20 -10.09
N GLY A 23 13.50 2.33 -10.57
CA GLY A 23 14.94 2.59 -10.61
C GLY A 23 15.76 1.55 -11.36
N MET A 24 15.21 0.94 -12.41
CA MET A 24 15.79 -0.15 -13.20
C MET A 24 15.69 -1.55 -12.57
N SER A 25 14.96 -1.75 -11.49
CA SER A 25 14.62 -3.07 -10.97
C SER A 25 13.73 -3.86 -11.94
N HIS A 26 13.42 -5.11 -11.62
CA HIS A 26 12.54 -5.99 -12.40
C HIS A 26 12.86 -6.02 -13.91
N GLY A 27 14.15 -6.29 -14.24
CA GLY A 27 14.58 -6.41 -15.65
C GLY A 27 14.80 -5.11 -16.38
N GLY A 28 15.02 -4.01 -15.66
CA GLY A 28 15.32 -2.71 -16.22
C GLY A 28 14.11 -1.81 -16.41
N LEU A 29 13.01 -2.09 -15.69
CA LEU A 29 11.84 -1.24 -15.71
C LEU A 29 12.15 0.13 -15.10
N ARG A 30 11.57 1.16 -15.71
CA ARG A 30 11.66 2.55 -15.25
C ARG A 30 10.29 3.02 -14.80
N GLN A 31 10.30 4.01 -13.92
CA GLN A 31 9.11 4.62 -13.37
C GLN A 31 8.29 3.65 -12.49
N LYS A 32 7.04 3.96 -12.26
CA LYS A 32 6.15 3.33 -11.29
C LYS A 32 4.84 2.84 -11.89
N ALA A 33 4.61 3.08 -13.17
CA ALA A 33 3.30 2.86 -13.77
C ALA A 33 2.97 1.37 -13.92
N PHE A 34 1.71 1.03 -13.66
CA PHE A 34 1.15 -0.31 -13.93
C PHE A 34 1.76 -1.48 -13.16
N ASN A 35 2.20 -1.26 -11.93
CA ASN A 35 2.70 -2.34 -11.09
C ASN A 35 2.41 -2.08 -9.61
N VAL A 36 2.65 -3.11 -8.79
CA VAL A 36 2.49 -3.07 -7.33
C VAL A 36 3.76 -3.50 -6.60
N TYR A 37 4.90 -3.44 -7.26
CA TYR A 37 6.18 -3.78 -6.63
C TYR A 37 6.48 -2.86 -5.45
N GLU A 38 7.17 -3.38 -4.44
CA GLU A 38 7.51 -2.62 -3.22
C GLU A 38 8.24 -1.32 -3.58
N GLU A 39 9.10 -1.30 -4.60
CA GLU A 39 9.79 -0.10 -5.06
C GLU A 39 8.83 1.00 -5.55
N SER A 40 7.65 0.63 -6.02
CA SER A 40 6.65 1.59 -6.51
C SER A 40 5.65 2.02 -5.43
N ILE A 41 5.21 1.10 -4.57
CA ILE A 41 4.11 1.36 -3.63
C ILE A 41 4.55 1.54 -2.18
N ARG A 42 5.74 1.05 -1.80
CA ARG A 42 6.28 1.22 -0.45
C ARG A 42 7.09 2.50 -0.37
N VAL A 43 6.54 3.48 0.33
CA VAL A 43 7.13 4.80 0.48
C VAL A 43 7.46 5.10 1.95
N PRO A 44 8.40 6.04 2.22
CA PRO A 44 8.63 6.47 3.58
C PRO A 44 7.38 7.14 4.16
N MET A 45 7.11 6.85 5.44
CA MET A 45 6.12 7.56 6.25
C MET A 45 6.75 7.80 7.63
N ILE A 46 7.24 9.01 7.85
CA ILE A 46 8.05 9.37 9.02
C ILE A 46 7.39 10.54 9.71
N PHE A 47 7.14 10.40 11.01
CA PHE A 47 6.67 11.47 11.88
C PHE A 47 7.76 11.83 12.88
N SER A 48 7.98 13.11 13.13
CA SER A 48 9.00 13.59 14.04
C SER A 48 8.49 14.74 14.88
N ASN A 49 8.59 14.59 16.17
CA ASN A 49 8.44 15.64 17.18
C ASN A 49 9.13 15.17 18.47
N PRO A 50 9.99 15.98 19.12
CA PRO A 50 10.77 15.54 20.28
C PRO A 50 9.94 15.24 21.53
N LEU A 51 8.78 15.85 21.67
CA LEU A 51 7.90 15.65 22.82
C LEU A 51 6.95 14.46 22.62
N LEU A 52 6.36 14.36 21.43
CA LEU A 52 5.41 13.28 21.12
C LEU A 52 6.10 11.93 20.91
N PHE A 53 7.31 11.94 20.34
CA PHE A 53 8.06 10.72 19.96
C PHE A 53 9.50 10.74 20.51
N PRO A 54 9.69 10.87 21.85
CA PRO A 54 11.03 11.10 22.45
C PRO A 54 11.99 9.93 22.27
N ARG A 55 11.47 8.71 22.09
CA ARG A 55 12.31 7.51 21.96
C ARG A 55 12.63 7.15 20.52
N GLY A 56 11.88 7.70 19.56
CA GLY A 56 11.94 7.26 18.17
C GLY A 56 11.61 5.78 18.01
N GLY A 57 11.77 5.27 16.79
CA GLY A 57 11.55 3.86 16.50
C GLY A 57 10.94 3.64 15.11
N SER A 58 10.69 2.37 14.77
CA SER A 58 9.99 1.99 13.56
C SER A 58 9.01 0.85 13.86
N SER A 59 7.88 0.83 13.16
CA SER A 59 6.89 -0.24 13.23
C SER A 59 6.88 -1.02 11.90
N PRO A 60 6.85 -2.36 11.93
CA PRO A 60 6.75 -3.19 10.73
C PRO A 60 5.32 -3.34 10.20
N HIS A 61 4.34 -2.76 10.89
CA HIS A 61 2.93 -2.96 10.58
C HIS A 61 2.48 -2.16 9.35
N PRO A 62 1.47 -2.66 8.62
CA PRO A 62 0.95 -1.98 7.44
C PRO A 62 0.44 -0.58 7.75
N ALA A 63 0.82 0.38 6.89
CA ALA A 63 0.38 1.76 6.93
C ALA A 63 0.11 2.25 5.49
N SER A 64 -0.82 3.17 5.34
CA SER A 64 -1.21 3.75 4.06
C SER A 64 -1.19 5.28 4.12
N LEU A 65 -1.01 5.95 2.99
CA LEU A 65 -1.15 7.41 2.93
C LEU A 65 -2.56 7.89 3.31
N LEU A 66 -3.57 7.04 3.22
CA LEU A 66 -4.92 7.33 3.71
C LEU A 66 -4.96 7.53 5.23
N ASP A 67 -4.01 6.95 5.95
CA ASP A 67 -3.92 6.98 7.41
C ASP A 67 -3.35 8.31 7.92
N LEU A 68 -2.78 9.13 7.02
CA LEU A 68 -2.14 10.39 7.39
C LEU A 68 -3.12 11.35 8.09
N LEU A 69 -4.28 11.57 7.49
CA LEU A 69 -5.22 12.57 8.00
C LEU A 69 -5.87 12.17 9.33
N PRO A 70 -6.39 10.94 9.54
CA PRO A 70 -6.89 10.53 10.85
C PRO A 70 -5.79 10.52 11.92
N THR A 71 -4.55 10.17 11.55
CA THR A 71 -3.42 10.22 12.48
C THR A 71 -3.08 11.64 12.91
N LEU A 72 -3.03 12.59 11.97
CA LEU A 72 -2.80 14.01 12.30
C LEU A 72 -3.92 14.58 13.16
N ALA A 73 -5.18 14.25 12.87
CA ALA A 73 -6.32 14.66 13.68
C ALA A 73 -6.17 14.18 15.13
N SER A 74 -5.80 12.91 15.33
CA SER A 74 -5.56 12.33 16.65
C SER A 74 -4.36 12.97 17.36
N LEU A 75 -3.27 13.25 16.65
CA LEU A 75 -2.08 13.87 17.24
C LEU A 75 -2.32 15.34 17.67
N LEU A 76 -3.18 16.04 16.95
CA LEU A 76 -3.50 17.46 17.20
C LEU A 76 -4.74 17.66 18.06
N ASP A 77 -5.37 16.57 18.52
CA ASP A 77 -6.61 16.58 19.31
C ASP A 77 -7.73 17.38 18.62
N VAL A 78 -7.90 17.15 17.30
CA VAL A 78 -8.97 17.77 16.50
C VAL A 78 -9.90 16.72 15.93
N GLU A 79 -11.18 17.06 15.79
CA GLU A 79 -12.16 16.16 15.18
C GLU A 79 -11.81 15.92 13.70
N PRO A 80 -11.65 14.66 13.27
CA PRO A 80 -11.36 14.35 11.89
C PRO A 80 -12.56 14.66 10.98
N PRO A 81 -12.35 15.12 9.74
CA PRO A 81 -13.43 15.26 8.78
C PRO A 81 -14.21 13.95 8.62
N PRO A 82 -15.53 14.00 8.43
CA PRO A 82 -16.32 12.80 8.19
C PRO A 82 -15.89 12.09 6.90
N GLY A 83 -16.02 10.76 6.87
CA GLY A 83 -15.77 9.97 5.66
C GLY A 83 -14.33 9.59 5.39
N LEU A 84 -13.42 9.78 6.33
CA LEU A 84 -12.06 9.24 6.19
C LEU A 84 -12.08 7.71 6.10
N ARG A 85 -11.24 7.17 5.24
CA ARG A 85 -11.08 5.72 5.02
C ARG A 85 -9.81 5.14 5.67
N GLY A 86 -8.92 6.01 6.12
CA GLY A 86 -7.68 5.63 6.78
C GLY A 86 -7.89 5.30 8.26
N THR A 87 -6.86 4.72 8.85
CA THR A 87 -6.78 4.31 10.25
C THR A 87 -5.86 5.27 11.01
N ASP A 88 -6.18 5.58 12.26
CA ASP A 88 -5.28 6.33 13.13
C ASP A 88 -4.06 5.49 13.52
N LEU A 89 -2.87 5.94 13.12
CA LEU A 89 -1.59 5.31 13.43
C LEU A 89 -0.95 5.85 14.71
N SER A 90 -1.57 6.79 15.41
CA SER A 90 -0.99 7.41 16.62
C SER A 90 -0.59 6.40 17.71
N PRO A 91 -1.26 5.24 17.90
CA PRO A 91 -0.80 4.21 18.82
C PRO A 91 0.58 3.65 18.45
N LEU A 92 0.84 3.40 17.15
CA LEU A 92 2.13 2.90 16.65
C LEU A 92 3.22 3.96 16.73
N LEU A 93 2.87 5.25 16.56
CA LEU A 93 3.84 6.35 16.67
C LEU A 93 4.27 6.58 18.11
N ARG A 94 3.36 6.39 19.08
CA ARG A 94 3.66 6.50 20.53
C ARG A 94 4.41 5.29 21.07
N ASP A 95 4.09 4.12 20.57
CA ASP A 95 4.76 2.86 20.88
C ASP A 95 4.99 2.01 19.63
N PRO A 96 6.15 2.13 18.98
CA PRO A 96 6.47 1.34 17.79
C PRO A 96 6.45 -0.18 17.99
N GLY A 97 6.51 -0.64 19.24
CA GLY A 97 6.37 -2.05 19.62
C GLY A 97 4.93 -2.52 19.85
N ALA A 98 3.95 -1.62 19.78
CA ALA A 98 2.55 -2.01 19.88
C ALA A 98 2.13 -2.94 18.74
N GLY A 99 1.07 -3.72 18.97
CA GLY A 99 0.46 -4.55 17.92
C GLY A 99 -0.14 -3.73 16.77
N PRO A 100 -0.46 -4.38 15.65
CA PRO A 100 -0.97 -3.69 14.47
C PRO A 100 -2.31 -3.02 14.74
N VAL A 101 -2.51 -1.81 14.23
CA VAL A 101 -3.81 -1.13 14.22
C VAL A 101 -4.66 -1.54 13.03
N GLN A 102 -4.05 -2.14 12.04
CA GLN A 102 -4.69 -2.74 10.86
C GLN A 102 -3.83 -3.90 10.32
N GLU A 103 -4.49 -4.93 9.80
CA GLU A 103 -3.83 -6.16 9.32
C GLU A 103 -3.33 -6.03 7.88
N SER A 104 -3.95 -5.14 7.10
CA SER A 104 -3.66 -4.97 5.69
C SER A 104 -3.99 -3.57 5.21
N VAL A 105 -3.34 -3.17 4.15
CA VAL A 105 -3.65 -1.94 3.40
C VAL A 105 -4.04 -2.29 1.97
N MET A 106 -4.94 -1.49 1.39
CA MET A 106 -5.36 -1.64 0.01
C MET A 106 -4.73 -0.54 -0.85
N PHE A 107 -4.21 -0.94 -2.01
CA PHE A 107 -3.78 -0.02 -3.06
C PHE A 107 -4.68 -0.16 -4.28
N THR A 108 -5.02 0.97 -4.90
CA THR A 108 -5.80 1.02 -6.14
C THR A 108 -5.11 1.90 -7.16
N PHE A 109 -5.18 1.48 -8.42
CA PHE A 109 -4.73 2.27 -9.55
C PHE A 109 -5.75 2.14 -10.68
N ASP A 110 -6.23 3.28 -11.19
CA ASP A 110 -7.13 3.35 -12.32
C ASP A 110 -6.57 4.36 -13.33
N ASP A 111 -6.30 3.90 -14.55
CA ASP A 111 -5.86 4.74 -15.65
C ASP A 111 -6.58 4.33 -16.96
N MET A 112 -7.47 5.17 -17.39
CA MET A 112 -8.23 4.95 -18.63
C MET A 112 -7.35 5.01 -19.90
N HIS A 113 -6.14 5.57 -19.77
CA HIS A 113 -5.20 5.70 -20.87
C HIS A 113 -4.01 4.73 -20.74
N ALA A 114 -4.15 3.72 -19.89
CA ALA A 114 -3.16 2.66 -19.74
C ALA A 114 -2.78 2.07 -21.12
N GLY A 115 -1.50 1.97 -21.40
CA GLY A 115 -0.98 1.44 -22.66
C GLY A 115 -1.12 2.37 -23.87
N THR A 116 -1.70 3.58 -23.71
CA THR A 116 -1.84 4.51 -24.82
C THR A 116 -0.63 5.43 -24.94
N GLY A 117 -0.07 5.55 -26.14
CA GLY A 117 0.90 6.58 -26.47
C GLY A 117 0.21 7.88 -26.90
N LYS A 118 1.00 8.94 -27.14
CA LYS A 118 0.48 10.25 -27.57
C LYS A 118 -0.35 10.21 -28.87
N VAL A 119 -0.20 9.19 -29.68
CA VAL A 119 -0.78 9.09 -31.02
C VAL A 119 -1.68 7.86 -31.18
N ARG A 120 -1.40 6.77 -30.46
CA ARG A 120 -2.16 5.52 -30.52
C ARG A 120 -1.88 4.63 -29.31
N GLU A 121 -2.73 3.63 -29.11
CA GLU A 121 -2.45 2.53 -28.23
C GLU A 121 -1.15 1.82 -28.65
N VAL A 122 -0.23 1.64 -27.69
CA VAL A 122 1.08 1.02 -27.91
C VAL A 122 1.03 -0.45 -27.54
N VAL A 123 0.43 -0.77 -26.38
CA VAL A 123 0.18 -2.12 -25.90
C VAL A 123 -1.17 -2.17 -25.20
N PRO A 124 -1.94 -3.24 -25.36
CA PRO A 124 -3.12 -3.44 -24.53
C PRO A 124 -2.69 -3.58 -23.06
N ALA A 125 -3.29 -2.81 -22.18
CA ALA A 125 -2.99 -2.84 -20.76
C ALA A 125 -4.27 -2.85 -19.93
N ALA A 126 -4.20 -3.59 -18.82
CA ALA A 126 -5.26 -3.58 -17.83
C ALA A 126 -5.34 -2.20 -17.18
N GLY A 127 -6.30 -1.37 -17.48
CA GLY A 127 -6.41 -0.02 -16.94
C GLY A 127 -6.66 0.06 -15.43
N ARG A 128 -6.78 -1.07 -14.73
CA ARG A 128 -7.10 -1.13 -13.30
C ARG A 128 -6.26 -2.14 -12.54
N ILE A 129 -5.82 -1.73 -11.36
CA ILE A 129 -5.13 -2.59 -10.40
C ILE A 129 -5.84 -2.48 -9.05
N ARG A 130 -6.00 -3.62 -8.39
CA ARG A 130 -6.43 -3.72 -7.00
C ARG A 130 -5.46 -4.61 -6.27
N CYS A 131 -4.90 -4.12 -5.19
CA CYS A 131 -3.91 -4.84 -4.42
C CYS A 131 -4.24 -4.81 -2.94
N ILE A 132 -4.05 -5.95 -2.26
CA ILE A 132 -4.05 -6.06 -0.81
C ILE A 132 -2.64 -6.42 -0.34
N ARG A 133 -2.12 -5.68 0.63
CA ARG A 133 -0.79 -5.87 1.19
C ARG A 133 -0.89 -6.05 2.70
N GLU A 134 -0.44 -7.18 3.18
CA GLU A 134 -0.26 -7.55 4.59
C GLU A 134 1.24 -7.47 4.96
N SER A 135 1.59 -7.73 6.21
CA SER A 135 3.02 -7.70 6.62
C SER A 135 3.89 -8.71 5.87
N ARG A 136 3.34 -9.89 5.52
CA ARG A 136 4.08 -10.96 4.83
C ARG A 136 3.66 -11.14 3.39
N PHE A 137 2.37 -11.07 3.08
CA PHE A 137 1.86 -11.40 1.76
C PHE A 137 1.31 -10.18 1.04
N LYS A 138 1.44 -10.23 -0.27
CA LYS A 138 0.82 -9.27 -1.18
C LYS A 138 0.11 -10.01 -2.30
N TYR A 139 -1.10 -9.56 -2.66
CA TYR A 139 -1.86 -10.06 -3.79
C TYR A 139 -2.42 -8.89 -4.58
N ALA A 140 -2.29 -8.95 -5.89
CA ALA A 140 -2.82 -7.95 -6.81
C ALA A 140 -3.59 -8.59 -7.95
N ARG A 141 -4.61 -7.87 -8.42
CA ARG A 141 -5.38 -8.19 -9.60
C ARG A 141 -5.31 -7.05 -10.60
N TYR A 142 -4.97 -7.37 -11.84
CA TYR A 142 -4.91 -6.49 -12.99
C TYR A 142 -6.08 -6.80 -13.90
N PHE A 143 -6.88 -5.81 -14.27
CA PHE A 143 -8.06 -6.07 -15.09
C PHE A 143 -8.48 -4.84 -15.89
N HIS A 144 -9.19 -5.09 -16.97
CA HIS A 144 -9.82 -4.05 -17.78
C HIS A 144 -11.25 -3.80 -17.32
N ALA A 145 -11.67 -2.52 -17.26
CA ALA A 145 -13.00 -2.15 -16.77
C ALA A 145 -14.15 -2.81 -17.56
N GLU A 146 -13.96 -2.94 -18.86
CA GLU A 146 -14.95 -3.49 -19.79
C GLU A 146 -14.75 -4.99 -20.04
N GLY A 147 -13.82 -5.64 -19.34
CA GLY A 147 -13.55 -7.06 -19.50
C GLY A 147 -12.93 -7.46 -20.85
N SER A 148 -12.29 -6.50 -21.53
CA SER A 148 -11.70 -6.73 -22.87
C SER A 148 -10.52 -7.69 -22.86
N PHE A 149 -9.91 -7.92 -21.68
CA PHE A 149 -8.78 -8.82 -21.47
C PHE A 149 -9.04 -9.72 -20.27
N PRO A 150 -8.48 -10.94 -20.25
CA PRO A 150 -8.43 -11.76 -19.07
C PRO A 150 -7.78 -11.00 -17.91
N ALA A 151 -8.32 -11.13 -16.72
CA ALA A 151 -7.67 -10.60 -15.55
C ALA A 151 -6.41 -11.41 -15.23
N GLU A 152 -5.33 -10.72 -14.87
CA GLU A 152 -4.08 -11.30 -14.40
C GLU A 152 -3.93 -11.06 -12.90
N ALA A 153 -3.12 -11.90 -12.24
CA ALA A 153 -2.89 -11.79 -10.82
C ALA A 153 -1.42 -11.98 -10.47
N GLU A 154 -1.01 -11.31 -9.41
CA GLU A 154 0.28 -11.47 -8.77
C GLU A 154 0.09 -11.78 -7.29
N MET A 155 0.92 -12.66 -6.75
CA MET A 155 1.01 -12.96 -5.33
C MET A 155 2.46 -13.19 -4.94
N TYR A 156 2.89 -12.54 -3.88
CA TYR A 156 4.24 -12.64 -3.37
C TYR A 156 4.24 -12.93 -1.87
N ASP A 157 5.17 -13.78 -1.43
CA ASP A 157 5.53 -13.96 -0.04
C ASP A 157 6.76 -13.08 0.25
N LEU A 158 6.56 -11.89 0.76
CA LEU A 158 7.60 -10.89 0.95
C LEU A 158 8.66 -11.28 2.01
N ALA A 159 8.39 -12.32 2.81
CA ALA A 159 9.36 -12.87 3.76
C ALA A 159 10.35 -13.81 3.07
N GLU A 160 9.89 -14.60 2.09
CA GLU A 160 10.70 -15.55 1.34
C GLU A 160 11.27 -14.91 0.05
N ASP A 161 10.50 -14.01 -0.56
CA ASP A 161 10.84 -13.32 -1.80
C ASP A 161 10.65 -11.80 -1.65
N PRO A 162 11.55 -11.11 -0.92
CA PRO A 162 11.47 -9.67 -0.70
C PRO A 162 11.69 -8.83 -1.98
N HIS A 163 12.18 -9.46 -3.05
CA HIS A 163 12.41 -8.82 -4.36
C HIS A 163 11.31 -9.12 -5.38
N GLU A 164 10.28 -9.85 -5.00
CA GLU A 164 9.09 -10.10 -5.82
C GLU A 164 9.40 -10.69 -7.21
N LEU A 165 10.29 -11.68 -7.24
CA LEU A 165 10.73 -12.37 -8.47
C LEU A 165 9.87 -13.60 -8.78
N GLU A 166 9.17 -14.15 -7.79
CA GLU A 166 8.44 -15.41 -7.86
C GLU A 166 6.93 -15.18 -7.71
N ASN A 167 6.23 -14.92 -8.82
CA ASN A 167 4.79 -14.72 -8.81
C ASN A 167 4.03 -16.03 -8.54
N LEU A 168 3.66 -16.28 -7.29
CA LEU A 168 2.92 -17.47 -6.82
C LEU A 168 1.49 -17.57 -7.39
N ALA A 169 0.93 -16.49 -7.96
CA ALA A 169 -0.36 -16.50 -8.62
C ALA A 169 -0.28 -16.80 -10.13
N HIS A 170 0.93 -16.90 -10.70
CA HIS A 170 1.09 -17.21 -12.11
C HIS A 170 0.82 -18.70 -12.37
N PRO A 171 -0.08 -19.06 -13.31
CA PRO A 171 -0.43 -20.47 -13.58
C PRO A 171 0.75 -21.37 -13.96
N GLY A 172 1.83 -20.81 -14.53
CA GLY A 172 3.05 -21.53 -14.86
C GLY A 172 4.04 -21.66 -13.70
N HIS A 173 3.76 -21.09 -12.54
CA HIS A 173 4.67 -21.20 -11.39
C HIS A 173 4.63 -22.63 -10.82
N PRO A 174 5.78 -23.27 -10.49
CA PRO A 174 5.82 -24.66 -10.01
C PRO A 174 4.94 -24.92 -8.78
N ARG A 175 4.79 -23.93 -7.90
CA ARG A 175 3.99 -24.01 -6.68
C ARG A 175 2.53 -23.53 -6.86
N PHE A 176 2.09 -23.20 -8.07
CA PHE A 176 0.72 -22.68 -8.29
C PHE A 176 -0.36 -23.60 -7.77
N GLY A 177 -0.19 -24.92 -7.94
CA GLY A 177 -1.10 -25.96 -7.47
C GLY A 177 -0.86 -26.48 -6.05
N ASP A 178 0.16 -25.95 -5.35
CA ASP A 178 0.43 -26.30 -3.96
C ASP A 178 -0.75 -25.89 -3.07
N PRO A 179 -1.30 -26.83 -2.24
CA PRO A 179 -2.47 -26.54 -1.40
C PRO A 179 -2.29 -25.33 -0.48
N GLU A 180 -1.11 -25.13 0.08
CA GLU A 180 -0.83 -23.98 0.96
C GLU A 180 -0.84 -22.66 0.17
N VAL A 181 -0.22 -22.65 -1.00
CA VAL A 181 -0.22 -21.47 -1.90
C VAL A 181 -1.63 -21.17 -2.41
N ALA A 182 -2.39 -22.19 -2.78
CA ALA A 182 -3.77 -22.04 -3.23
C ALA A 182 -4.66 -21.47 -2.11
N ALA A 183 -4.59 -22.03 -0.91
CA ALA A 183 -5.35 -21.54 0.24
C ALA A 183 -4.97 -20.09 0.60
N GLN A 184 -3.68 -19.76 0.53
CA GLN A 184 -3.20 -18.39 0.78
C GLN A 184 -3.73 -17.41 -0.29
N ARG A 185 -3.73 -17.80 -1.55
CA ARG A 185 -4.28 -17.02 -2.65
C ARG A 185 -5.78 -16.75 -2.48
N GLU A 186 -6.56 -17.78 -2.17
CA GLU A 186 -7.99 -17.65 -1.91
C GLU A 186 -8.28 -16.71 -0.73
N ARG A 187 -7.52 -16.82 0.35
CA ARG A 187 -7.66 -15.97 1.51
C ARG A 187 -7.40 -14.49 1.17
N LEU A 188 -6.34 -14.20 0.42
CA LEU A 188 -6.00 -12.85 0.00
C LEU A 188 -7.01 -12.28 -1.00
N MET A 189 -7.53 -13.11 -1.90
CA MET A 189 -8.61 -12.71 -2.82
C MET A 189 -9.87 -12.31 -2.04
N ALA A 190 -10.26 -13.10 -1.04
CA ALA A 190 -11.41 -12.77 -0.19
C ALA A 190 -11.18 -11.46 0.58
N ARG A 191 -9.98 -11.28 1.16
CA ARG A 191 -9.63 -10.04 1.86
C ARG A 191 -9.61 -8.81 0.95
N LEU A 192 -9.14 -8.97 -0.29
CA LEU A 192 -9.22 -7.90 -1.28
C LEU A 192 -10.67 -7.53 -1.61
N ALA A 193 -11.52 -8.51 -1.84
CA ALA A 193 -12.95 -8.28 -2.10
C ALA A 193 -13.65 -7.55 -0.94
N GLU A 194 -13.39 -7.95 0.30
CA GLU A 194 -13.90 -7.25 1.48
C GLU A 194 -13.42 -5.78 1.56
N ALA A 195 -12.16 -5.52 1.17
CA ALA A 195 -11.62 -4.17 1.15
C ALA A 195 -12.27 -3.32 0.03
N GLU A 196 -12.50 -3.90 -1.16
CA GLU A 196 -13.23 -3.25 -2.26
C GLU A 196 -14.68 -2.91 -1.84
N ASP A 197 -15.38 -3.84 -1.20
CA ASP A 197 -16.74 -3.61 -0.68
C ASP A 197 -16.80 -2.46 0.33
N ARG A 198 -15.81 -2.36 1.21
CA ARG A 198 -15.73 -1.25 2.17
C ARG A 198 -15.54 0.10 1.47
N LEU A 199 -14.75 0.15 0.40
CA LEU A 199 -14.57 1.37 -0.39
C LEU A 199 -15.82 1.76 -1.18
N ALA A 200 -16.60 0.79 -1.66
CA ALA A 200 -17.81 1.02 -2.43
C ALA A 200 -18.99 1.53 -1.57
N ARG A 201 -18.95 1.31 -0.25
CA ARG A 201 -20.04 1.79 0.64
C ARG A 201 -20.08 3.31 0.67
N PRO A 202 -21.29 3.91 0.63
CA PRO A 202 -21.43 5.35 0.85
C PRO A 202 -20.81 5.77 2.18
N LEU A 203 -20.24 6.97 2.20
CA LEU A 203 -19.75 7.56 3.43
C LEU A 203 -20.95 7.89 4.34
N PRO A 204 -20.86 7.72 5.67
CA PRO A 204 -21.85 8.22 6.59
C PRO A 204 -21.97 9.74 6.43
N ASN A 205 -23.21 10.23 6.43
CA ASN A 205 -23.52 11.66 6.39
C ASN A 205 -23.05 12.35 7.66
#